data_b6a1cbd0ec497c48c760c088c95b02bf
#
_entry.id   b6a1cbd0ec497c48c760c088c95b02bf
#
_cell.length_a   1.000
_cell.length_b   1.000
_cell.length_c   1.000
_cell.angle_alpha   90.00
_cell.angle_beta   90.00
_cell.angle_gamma   90.00
#
_symmetry.space_group_name_H-M   'P 1'
#
loop_
_entity.id
_entity.type
_entity.pdbx_description
1 polymer ?
#
loop_
_entity_poly.entity_id
_entity_poly.type
_entity_poly.pdbx_seq_one_letter_code
_entity_poly.pdbx_strand_id
1 'polypeptide(L)'
;LPIITSLVHCYPGFDLPRFISFFLLLIAMTSISPAYAELLEEAPRVLAALEQGRAAETGKGVGRNLMLAVRLYCDAAAMGGPEGFLRIGRVLATAPGSLRNPGLANAYLALAASLGSDEALKYYDPRYGNAEIDGDCPASAGVEYADSGFDVDAYLSKQPAAKQQVAGLIRKVAAKYHMDARFALAIAMAESNLDPSAVSPRNAQGVMQLIPATQERFGVTRPFDPEQNIKGALAYIRWLEKRFAGDWRLVAAAYNAGEGAVDRHNGIPPYAETQQYVRRVMQFSGMSGKKPATTLM
;
A
#
# COMPACT_ATOMS: atom_id res chain seq x y z
N LEU A 1 -37.30 -8.10 15.28
CA LEU A 1 -38.48 -8.72 15.91
C LEU A 1 -39.35 -9.42 14.88
N PRO A 2 -39.95 -10.55 15.17
CA PRO A 2 -39.39 -11.84 15.59
C PRO A 2 -39.95 -13.01 14.72
N ILE A 3 -39.69 -14.26 15.16
CA ILE A 3 -40.45 -15.50 14.88
C ILE A 3 -40.01 -16.28 13.63
N ILE A 4 -39.25 -17.35 13.81
CA ILE A 4 -39.58 -18.67 13.39
C ILE A 4 -39.00 -19.64 14.42
N THR A 5 -39.83 -19.99 15.41
CA THR A 5 -39.79 -21.23 16.19
C THR A 5 -41.01 -22.07 15.75
N SER A 6 -40.81 -23.37 15.70
CA SER A 6 -41.80 -24.43 15.52
C SER A 6 -41.91 -24.99 14.10
N LEU A 7 -41.32 -26.18 13.96
CA LEU A 7 -41.98 -27.39 13.45
C LEU A 7 -40.93 -28.53 13.38
N VAL A 8 -40.74 -29.20 14.52
CA VAL A 8 -40.20 -30.55 14.56
C VAL A 8 -41.25 -31.39 15.30
N HIS A 9 -42.06 -32.12 14.58
CA HIS A 9 -42.74 -33.31 15.14
C HIS A 9 -43.06 -34.33 14.07
N CYS A 10 -42.63 -35.56 14.35
CA CYS A 10 -43.09 -36.85 13.85
C CYS A 10 -42.70 -37.25 12.43
N TYR A 11 -41.69 -38.14 12.35
CA TYR A 11 -41.92 -39.51 11.84
C TYR A 11 -40.82 -40.45 12.31
N PRO A 12 -41.10 -41.63 12.90
CA PRO A 12 -40.11 -42.62 13.32
C PRO A 12 -39.77 -43.59 12.20
N GLY A 13 -38.50 -43.94 12.10
CA GLY A 13 -38.06 -45.18 11.47
C GLY A 13 -37.50 -45.04 10.05
N PHE A 14 -36.19 -44.79 9.98
CA PHE A 14 -35.31 -45.33 8.96
C PHE A 14 -33.86 -45.29 9.47
N ASP A 15 -33.31 -46.47 9.76
CA ASP A 15 -31.88 -46.66 10.01
C ASP A 15 -31.10 -46.36 8.73
N LEU A 16 -30.32 -45.28 8.72
CA LEU A 16 -29.34 -45.02 7.67
C LEU A 16 -27.97 -45.54 8.16
N PRO A 17 -27.24 -46.29 7.33
CA PRO A 17 -25.96 -46.89 7.71
C PRO A 17 -24.89 -45.85 7.93
N ARG A 18 -24.07 -46.10 8.95
CA ARG A 18 -22.96 -45.28 9.50
C ARG A 18 -21.86 -44.87 8.54
N PHE A 19 -22.02 -45.03 7.24
CA PHE A 19 -20.98 -44.71 6.23
C PHE A 19 -21.12 -43.34 5.53
N ILE A 20 -22.24 -42.63 5.73
CA ILE A 20 -22.45 -41.33 5.06
C ILE A 20 -21.98 -40.15 5.89
N SER A 21 -21.76 -40.32 7.21
CA SER A 21 -21.30 -39.23 8.09
C SER A 21 -19.82 -38.79 7.89
N PHE A 22 -18.99 -39.64 7.27
CA PHE A 22 -17.58 -39.29 7.04
C PHE A 22 -17.34 -38.51 5.72
N PHE A 23 -18.28 -38.60 4.77
CA PHE A 23 -18.15 -37.90 3.48
C PHE A 23 -18.70 -36.46 3.51
N LEU A 24 -19.62 -36.16 4.40
CA LEU A 24 -20.16 -34.78 4.54
C LEU A 24 -19.30 -33.87 5.38
N LEU A 25 -18.38 -34.40 6.22
CA LEU A 25 -17.44 -33.60 6.99
C LEU A 25 -16.18 -33.19 6.18
N LEU A 26 -15.90 -33.87 5.05
CA LEU A 26 -14.75 -33.56 4.19
C LEU A 26 -15.10 -32.51 3.10
N ILE A 27 -16.37 -32.26 2.83
CA ILE A 27 -16.80 -31.24 1.84
C ILE A 27 -16.96 -29.85 2.46
N ALA A 28 -17.02 -29.75 3.79
CA ALA A 28 -17.12 -28.46 4.48
C ALA A 28 -15.78 -27.73 4.65
N MET A 29 -14.64 -28.33 4.26
CA MET A 29 -13.32 -27.71 4.39
C MET A 29 -12.72 -27.18 3.08
N THR A 30 -13.43 -27.14 1.98
CA THR A 30 -12.85 -26.74 0.69
C THR A 30 -13.61 -25.67 -0.08
N SER A 31 -14.34 -24.81 0.60
CA SER A 31 -14.85 -23.60 -0.06
C SER A 31 -14.56 -22.35 0.77
N ILE A 32 -13.26 -22.07 0.94
CA ILE A 32 -12.87 -20.66 1.03
C ILE A 32 -13.27 -20.09 -0.33
N SER A 33 -14.29 -19.22 -0.33
CA SER A 33 -14.72 -18.52 -1.54
C SER A 33 -13.48 -17.90 -2.18
N PRO A 34 -13.28 -18.02 -3.51
CA PRO A 34 -12.14 -17.37 -4.17
C PRO A 34 -12.05 -15.87 -3.87
N ALA A 35 -13.15 -15.20 -3.58
CA ALA A 35 -13.19 -13.83 -3.08
C ALA A 35 -12.54 -13.66 -1.69
N TYR A 36 -12.48 -14.71 -0.86
CA TYR A 36 -11.81 -14.66 0.45
C TYR A 36 -10.31 -14.95 0.36
N ALA A 37 -9.89 -15.79 -0.59
CA ALA A 37 -8.46 -16.01 -0.88
C ALA A 37 -7.83 -14.77 -1.53
N GLU A 38 -8.59 -14.04 -2.34
CA GLU A 38 -8.18 -12.77 -2.97
C GLU A 38 -8.02 -11.61 -1.96
N LEU A 39 -8.74 -11.68 -0.82
CA LEU A 39 -8.62 -10.73 0.30
C LEU A 39 -7.40 -10.98 1.21
N LEU A 40 -6.74 -12.14 1.09
CA LEU A 40 -5.58 -12.50 1.92
C LEU A 40 -4.24 -12.17 1.28
N GLU A 41 -4.21 -11.88 -0.02
CA GLU A 41 -2.99 -11.43 -0.71
C GLU A 41 -2.96 -9.90 -0.70
N GLU A 42 -2.25 -9.35 0.28
CA GLU A 42 -2.09 -7.89 0.38
C GLU A 42 -1.47 -7.35 -0.92
N ALA A 43 -2.11 -6.32 -1.49
CA ALA A 43 -1.61 -5.67 -2.69
C ALA A 43 -0.14 -5.24 -2.51
N PRO A 44 0.70 -5.33 -3.54
CA PRO A 44 2.12 -4.96 -3.46
C PRO A 44 2.39 -3.59 -2.86
N ARG A 45 1.51 -2.62 -3.10
CA ARG A 45 1.58 -1.28 -2.51
C ARG A 45 1.38 -1.27 -0.99
N VAL A 46 0.49 -2.14 -0.49
CA VAL A 46 0.27 -2.33 0.96
C VAL A 46 1.51 -2.91 1.60
N LEU A 47 2.05 -4.00 1.03
CA LEU A 47 3.27 -4.65 1.51
C LEU A 47 4.46 -3.68 1.48
N ALA A 48 4.59 -2.89 0.42
CA ALA A 48 5.63 -1.86 0.31
C ALA A 48 5.53 -0.83 1.44
N ALA A 49 4.33 -0.31 1.71
CA ALA A 49 4.10 0.67 2.77
C ALA A 49 4.38 0.08 4.16
N LEU A 50 3.98 -1.17 4.40
CA LEU A 50 4.25 -1.88 5.66
C LEU A 50 5.75 -2.13 5.87
N GLU A 51 6.48 -2.56 4.85
CA GLU A 51 7.93 -2.82 4.94
C GLU A 51 8.69 -1.52 5.22
N GLN A 52 8.37 -0.45 4.51
CA GLN A 52 8.96 0.87 4.70
C GLN A 52 8.61 1.46 6.07
N GLY A 53 7.36 1.28 6.53
CA GLY A 53 6.91 1.67 7.86
C GLY A 53 7.68 0.95 8.96
N ARG A 54 7.89 -0.36 8.82
CA ARG A 54 8.71 -1.14 9.77
C ARG A 54 10.17 -0.68 9.78
N ALA A 55 10.74 -0.33 8.63
CA ALA A 55 12.09 0.23 8.57
C ALA A 55 12.19 1.55 9.36
N ALA A 56 11.22 2.45 9.19
CA ALA A 56 11.15 3.71 9.94
C ALA A 56 10.89 3.49 11.45
N GLU A 57 10.04 2.53 11.82
CA GLU A 57 9.75 2.17 13.22
C GLU A 57 10.99 1.64 13.95
N THR A 58 11.75 0.78 13.29
CA THR A 58 12.90 0.08 13.90
C THR A 58 14.23 0.78 13.68
N GLY A 59 14.33 1.69 12.73
CA GLY A 59 15.58 2.31 12.31
C GLY A 59 16.43 1.41 11.40
N LYS A 60 15.85 0.35 10.82
CA LYS A 60 16.57 -0.59 9.95
C LYS A 60 16.78 -0.01 8.55
N GLY A 61 17.96 0.52 8.30
CA GLY A 61 18.34 1.11 7.01
C GLY A 61 17.95 2.58 6.84
N VAL A 62 17.16 3.12 7.77
CA VAL A 62 16.80 4.55 7.83
C VAL A 62 16.87 5.01 9.27
N GLY A 63 16.94 6.32 9.52
CA GLY A 63 16.80 6.85 10.87
C GLY A 63 15.47 6.44 11.51
N ARG A 64 15.49 6.02 12.79
CA ARG A 64 14.25 5.69 13.50
C ARG A 64 13.34 6.93 13.58
N ASN A 65 12.14 6.82 13.03
CA ASN A 65 11.16 7.90 12.99
C ASN A 65 9.75 7.33 13.13
N LEU A 66 9.19 7.40 14.33
CA LEU A 66 7.86 6.84 14.61
C LEU A 66 6.72 7.60 13.92
N MET A 67 6.85 8.92 13.73
CA MET A 67 5.85 9.71 12.99
C MET A 67 5.80 9.28 11.53
N LEU A 68 6.97 9.07 10.90
CA LEU A 68 7.07 8.54 9.55
C LEU A 68 6.52 7.11 9.46
N ALA A 69 6.81 6.26 10.46
CA ALA A 69 6.28 4.90 10.52
C ALA A 69 4.74 4.90 10.55
N VAL A 70 4.13 5.71 11.44
CA VAL A 70 2.66 5.85 11.50
C VAL A 70 2.10 6.33 10.17
N ARG A 71 2.74 7.29 9.51
CA ARG A 71 2.30 7.77 8.19
C ARG A 71 2.28 6.67 7.13
N LEU A 72 3.37 5.89 7.03
CA LEU A 72 3.47 4.76 6.11
C LEU A 72 2.45 3.65 6.44
N TYR A 73 2.16 3.44 7.72
CA TYR A 73 1.10 2.53 8.14
C TYR A 73 -0.30 3.07 7.83
N CYS A 74 -0.51 4.39 7.88
CA CYS A 74 -1.76 5.00 7.39
C CYS A 74 -1.92 4.79 5.88
N ASP A 75 -0.83 4.86 5.09
CA ASP A 75 -0.89 4.55 3.66
C ASP A 75 -1.35 3.10 3.43
N ALA A 76 -0.79 2.14 4.18
CA ALA A 76 -1.21 0.75 4.11
C ALA A 76 -2.68 0.56 4.52
N ALA A 77 -3.10 1.20 5.61
CA ALA A 77 -4.47 1.14 6.12
C ALA A 77 -5.49 1.72 5.13
N ALA A 78 -5.19 2.85 4.50
CA ALA A 78 -6.07 3.47 3.51
C ALA A 78 -6.24 2.65 2.23
N MET A 79 -5.29 1.76 1.93
CA MET A 79 -5.40 0.79 0.85
C MET A 79 -6.12 -0.50 1.28
N GLY A 80 -6.67 -0.54 2.50
CA GLY A 80 -7.44 -1.67 3.03
C GLY A 80 -6.63 -2.73 3.78
N GLY A 81 -5.35 -2.50 4.05
CA GLY A 81 -4.50 -3.44 4.78
C GLY A 81 -4.80 -3.45 6.29
N PRO A 82 -5.38 -4.52 6.87
CA PRO A 82 -5.69 -4.60 8.31
C PRO A 82 -4.42 -4.51 9.18
N GLU A 83 -3.29 -4.97 8.70
CA GLU A 83 -1.99 -4.84 9.35
C GLU A 83 -1.58 -3.37 9.54
N GLY A 84 -1.97 -2.46 8.61
CA GLY A 84 -1.74 -1.02 8.76
C GLY A 84 -2.40 -0.47 10.02
N PHE A 85 -3.66 -0.80 10.26
CA PHE A 85 -4.39 -0.39 11.47
C PHE A 85 -3.78 -0.97 12.75
N LEU A 86 -3.39 -2.25 12.73
CA LEU A 86 -2.69 -2.90 13.84
C LEU A 86 -1.39 -2.16 14.20
N ARG A 87 -0.58 -1.83 13.20
CA ARG A 87 0.71 -1.14 13.40
C ARG A 87 0.54 0.27 13.94
N ILE A 88 -0.44 1.04 13.41
CA ILE A 88 -0.79 2.36 13.97
C ILE A 88 -1.13 2.22 15.45
N GLY A 89 -2.05 1.31 15.79
CA GLY A 89 -2.49 1.10 17.17
C GLY A 89 -1.33 0.75 18.10
N ARG A 90 -0.43 -0.16 17.70
CA ARG A 90 0.76 -0.52 18.48
C ARG A 90 1.69 0.67 18.73
N VAL A 91 1.98 1.45 17.69
CA VAL A 91 2.85 2.63 17.85
C VAL A 91 2.21 3.64 18.78
N LEU A 92 0.93 3.97 18.60
CA LEU A 92 0.22 4.92 19.46
C LEU A 92 0.10 4.45 20.92
N ALA A 93 0.02 3.13 21.17
CA ALA A 93 -0.01 2.56 22.51
C ALA A 93 1.33 2.69 23.24
N THR A 94 2.46 2.57 22.52
CA THR A 94 3.79 2.38 23.12
C THR A 94 4.78 3.52 22.85
N ALA A 95 4.46 4.45 21.97
CA ALA A 95 5.34 5.56 21.63
C ALA A 95 5.64 6.45 22.84
N PRO A 96 6.81 7.09 22.88
CA PRO A 96 7.12 8.11 23.87
C PRO A 96 6.45 9.46 23.52
N GLY A 97 6.30 10.32 24.53
CA GLY A 97 5.91 11.71 24.37
C GLY A 97 4.49 11.90 23.82
N SER A 98 4.29 12.94 23.02
CA SER A 98 2.97 13.38 22.50
C SER A 98 2.38 12.44 21.44
N LEU A 99 3.18 11.54 20.87
CA LEU A 99 2.66 10.55 19.92
C LEU A 99 1.87 9.44 20.63
N ARG A 100 2.12 9.21 21.91
CA ARG A 100 1.39 8.23 22.70
C ARG A 100 -0.06 8.66 22.90
N ASN A 101 -1.00 7.86 22.41
CA ASN A 101 -2.42 8.09 22.56
C ASN A 101 -3.16 6.75 22.72
N PRO A 102 -3.31 6.25 23.96
CA PRO A 102 -3.89 4.93 24.21
C PRO A 102 -5.37 4.79 23.78
N GLY A 103 -6.17 5.85 23.89
CA GLY A 103 -7.56 5.82 23.44
C GLY A 103 -7.67 5.68 21.92
N LEU A 104 -6.87 6.45 21.19
CA LEU A 104 -6.79 6.35 19.72
C LEU A 104 -6.13 5.03 19.28
N ALA A 105 -5.14 4.54 20.05
CA ALA A 105 -4.55 3.21 19.83
C ALA A 105 -5.61 2.11 19.87
N ASN A 106 -6.48 2.13 20.90
CA ASN A 106 -7.58 1.18 21.04
C ASN A 106 -8.56 1.24 19.86
N ALA A 107 -8.90 2.44 19.38
CA ALA A 107 -9.78 2.60 18.22
C ALA A 107 -9.20 1.92 16.96
N TYR A 108 -7.91 2.13 16.69
CA TYR A 108 -7.21 1.47 15.58
C TYR A 108 -7.08 -0.04 15.76
N LEU A 109 -6.81 -0.50 16.99
CA LEU A 109 -6.73 -1.93 17.32
C LEU A 109 -8.10 -2.62 17.17
N ALA A 110 -9.19 -1.97 17.63
CA ALA A 110 -10.54 -2.48 17.44
C ALA A 110 -10.91 -2.58 15.97
N LEU A 111 -10.54 -1.58 15.15
CA LEU A 111 -10.75 -1.60 13.72
C LEU A 111 -9.94 -2.74 13.05
N ALA A 112 -8.67 -2.92 13.40
CA ALA A 112 -7.86 -4.03 12.91
C ALA A 112 -8.48 -5.39 13.27
N ALA A 113 -8.97 -5.55 14.50
CA ALA A 113 -9.65 -6.78 14.95
C ALA A 113 -10.95 -7.03 14.16
N SER A 114 -11.74 -5.99 13.89
CA SER A 114 -12.98 -6.10 13.08
C SER A 114 -12.71 -6.51 11.62
N LEU A 115 -11.49 -6.26 11.14
CA LEU A 115 -11.00 -6.66 9.83
C LEU A 115 -10.25 -8.01 9.84
N GLY A 116 -10.31 -8.75 10.95
CA GLY A 116 -9.77 -10.10 11.07
C GLY A 116 -8.37 -10.21 11.67
N SER A 117 -7.82 -9.16 12.26
CA SER A 117 -6.53 -9.23 12.96
C SER A 117 -6.70 -9.66 14.41
N ASP A 118 -6.58 -10.96 14.68
CA ASP A 118 -6.59 -11.49 16.05
C ASP A 118 -5.43 -10.96 16.90
N GLU A 119 -4.32 -10.61 16.28
CA GLU A 119 -3.16 -10.01 16.95
C GLU A 119 -3.50 -8.68 17.61
N ALA A 120 -4.41 -7.91 17.02
CA ALA A 120 -4.80 -6.58 17.53
C ALA A 120 -5.36 -6.64 18.95
N LEU A 121 -6.10 -7.71 19.28
CA LEU A 121 -6.69 -7.89 20.60
C LEU A 121 -5.65 -8.04 21.72
N LYS A 122 -4.42 -8.47 21.41
CA LYS A 122 -3.33 -8.61 22.38
C LYS A 122 -2.80 -7.25 22.88
N TYR A 123 -3.02 -6.19 22.11
CA TYR A 123 -2.55 -4.84 22.42
C TYR A 123 -3.68 -3.90 22.87
N TYR A 124 -4.94 -4.34 22.76
CA TYR A 124 -6.10 -3.59 23.20
C TYR A 124 -6.15 -3.52 24.72
N ASP A 125 -6.27 -2.32 25.29
CA ASP A 125 -6.35 -2.12 26.74
C ASP A 125 -7.68 -1.43 27.09
N PRO A 126 -8.68 -2.17 27.63
CA PRO A 126 -10.02 -1.66 27.87
C PRO A 126 -10.07 -0.49 28.86
N ARG A 127 -9.00 -0.25 29.62
CA ARG A 127 -8.93 0.86 30.59
C ARG A 127 -8.97 2.24 29.93
N TYR A 128 -8.58 2.33 28.65
CA TYR A 128 -8.49 3.60 27.93
C TYR A 128 -9.71 3.92 27.05
N GLY A 129 -10.63 2.96 26.85
CA GLY A 129 -11.74 3.14 25.89
C GLY A 129 -11.26 3.34 24.46
N ASN A 130 -12.19 3.70 23.56
CA ASN A 130 -11.91 3.99 22.17
C ASN A 130 -12.13 5.49 21.92
N ALA A 131 -11.11 6.19 21.44
CA ALA A 131 -11.28 7.53 20.91
C ALA A 131 -11.92 7.49 19.52
N GLU A 132 -12.49 8.59 19.08
CA GLU A 132 -12.99 8.75 17.71
C GLU A 132 -11.80 8.82 16.72
N ILE A 133 -11.94 8.14 15.57
CA ILE A 133 -11.02 8.28 14.44
C ILE A 133 -11.66 9.31 13.52
N ASP A 134 -11.13 10.53 13.49
CA ASP A 134 -11.65 11.67 12.73
C ASP A 134 -11.36 11.63 11.22
N GLY A 135 -10.85 10.52 10.74
CA GLY A 135 -10.54 10.27 9.32
C GLY A 135 -9.13 10.67 8.89
N ASP A 136 -8.46 11.53 9.64
CA ASP A 136 -7.09 11.92 9.35
C ASP A 136 -6.06 10.96 9.97
N CYS A 137 -4.96 10.76 9.25
CA CYS A 137 -3.83 10.01 9.79
C CYS A 137 -3.27 10.72 11.02
N PRO A 138 -3.07 10.06 12.18
CA PRO A 138 -2.54 10.69 13.39
C PRO A 138 -1.18 11.40 13.21
N ALA A 139 -0.47 11.07 12.14
CA ALA A 139 0.82 11.67 11.77
C ALA A 139 0.68 12.79 10.72
N SER A 140 -0.52 13.21 10.32
CA SER A 140 -0.72 14.23 9.27
C SER A 140 -0.63 15.66 9.80
N ALA A 141 -0.80 15.88 11.10
CA ALA A 141 -0.79 17.21 11.68
C ALA A 141 0.61 17.86 11.63
N GLY A 142 0.80 18.85 10.76
CA GLY A 142 1.86 19.86 10.87
C GLY A 142 3.22 19.53 10.29
N VAL A 143 3.38 18.51 9.45
CA VAL A 143 4.68 18.19 8.82
C VAL A 143 4.63 18.41 7.32
N GLU A 144 5.38 19.39 6.82
CA GLU A 144 5.66 19.58 5.40
C GLU A 144 6.44 18.37 4.84
N TYR A 145 6.09 17.90 3.62
CA TYR A 145 6.60 16.63 3.05
C TYR A 145 8.09 16.62 2.73
N ALA A 146 8.71 17.78 2.62
CA ALA A 146 10.12 17.93 2.17
C ALA A 146 11.16 17.41 3.18
N ASP A 147 10.79 17.22 4.45
CA ASP A 147 11.75 16.95 5.54
C ASP A 147 11.47 15.63 6.29
N SER A 148 11.05 14.61 5.57
CA SER A 148 10.64 13.35 6.19
C SER A 148 11.77 12.51 6.78
N GLY A 149 13.02 12.82 6.44
CA GLY A 149 14.18 12.06 6.89
C GLY A 149 14.25 10.61 6.37
N PHE A 150 13.48 10.23 5.33
CA PHE A 150 13.60 8.91 4.72
C PHE A 150 14.74 8.92 3.70
N ASP A 151 15.90 8.44 4.13
CA ASP A 151 17.06 8.27 3.26
C ASP A 151 16.88 7.01 2.39
N VAL A 152 16.54 7.24 1.12
CA VAL A 152 16.29 6.17 0.14
C VAL A 152 17.56 5.35 -0.12
N ASP A 153 18.74 5.98 -0.18
CA ASP A 153 19.98 5.27 -0.45
C ASP A 153 20.42 4.42 0.74
N ALA A 154 20.28 4.94 1.95
CA ALA A 154 20.50 4.17 3.18
C ALA A 154 19.52 3.00 3.29
N TYR A 155 18.25 3.21 2.99
CA TYR A 155 17.23 2.15 2.96
C TYR A 155 17.60 1.06 1.96
N LEU A 156 17.90 1.43 0.71
CA LEU A 156 18.22 0.49 -0.37
C LEU A 156 19.50 -0.30 -0.08
N SER A 157 20.49 0.30 0.59
CA SER A 157 21.74 -0.38 0.96
C SER A 157 21.53 -1.58 1.91
N LYS A 158 20.40 -1.63 2.61
CA LYS A 158 20.01 -2.71 3.54
C LYS A 158 19.00 -3.69 2.96
N GLN A 159 18.59 -3.47 1.70
CA GLN A 159 17.68 -4.38 1.02
C GLN A 159 18.45 -5.60 0.44
N PRO A 160 17.76 -6.70 0.15
CA PRO A 160 18.34 -7.85 -0.56
C PRO A 160 19.00 -7.42 -1.88
N ALA A 161 20.07 -8.14 -2.27
CA ALA A 161 20.84 -7.82 -3.48
C ALA A 161 19.98 -7.70 -4.74
N ALA A 162 18.93 -8.52 -4.86
CA ALA A 162 17.98 -8.44 -5.97
C ALA A 162 17.30 -7.08 -6.07
N LYS A 163 16.81 -6.51 -4.95
CA LYS A 163 16.21 -5.17 -4.93
C LYS A 163 17.23 -4.07 -5.22
N GLN A 164 18.47 -4.22 -4.74
CA GLN A 164 19.57 -3.30 -5.05
C GLN A 164 19.90 -3.30 -6.56
N GLN A 165 19.90 -4.47 -7.19
CA GLN A 165 20.11 -4.60 -8.64
C GLN A 165 18.99 -3.91 -9.42
N VAL A 166 17.73 -4.08 -9.01
CA VAL A 166 16.58 -3.39 -9.62
C VAL A 166 16.73 -1.88 -9.46
N ALA A 167 17.10 -1.38 -8.29
CA ALA A 167 17.36 0.05 -8.08
C ALA A 167 18.46 0.59 -8.98
N GLY A 168 19.56 -0.16 -9.14
CA GLY A 168 20.65 0.16 -10.07
C GLY A 168 20.18 0.21 -11.53
N LEU A 169 19.30 -0.73 -11.92
CA LEU A 169 18.71 -0.77 -13.24
C LEU A 169 17.81 0.43 -13.51
N ILE A 170 16.96 0.82 -12.53
CA ILE A 170 16.13 2.03 -12.64
C ILE A 170 17.00 3.26 -12.87
N ARG A 171 18.07 3.46 -12.10
CA ARG A 171 18.98 4.60 -12.28
C ARG A 171 19.61 4.62 -13.69
N LYS A 172 20.07 3.45 -14.16
CA LYS A 172 20.66 3.31 -15.49
C LYS A 172 19.66 3.62 -16.61
N VAL A 173 18.44 3.12 -16.51
CA VAL A 173 17.39 3.35 -17.52
C VAL A 173 16.90 4.78 -17.46
N ALA A 174 16.67 5.35 -16.26
CA ALA A 174 16.23 6.73 -16.08
C ALA A 174 17.19 7.73 -16.75
N ALA A 175 18.50 7.52 -16.62
CA ALA A 175 19.51 8.34 -17.29
C ALA A 175 19.33 8.35 -18.82
N LYS A 176 19.03 7.19 -19.43
CA LYS A 176 18.78 7.09 -20.90
C LYS A 176 17.50 7.79 -21.33
N TYR A 177 16.53 7.92 -20.45
CA TYR A 177 15.26 8.62 -20.71
C TYR A 177 15.31 10.11 -20.32
N HIS A 178 16.47 10.63 -19.88
CA HIS A 178 16.63 11.98 -19.34
C HIS A 178 15.62 12.29 -18.23
N MET A 179 15.35 11.30 -17.39
CA MET A 179 14.42 11.38 -16.26
C MET A 179 15.19 11.42 -14.94
N ASP A 180 14.65 12.16 -13.96
CA ASP A 180 15.21 12.13 -12.59
C ASP A 180 15.02 10.71 -12.00
N ALA A 181 16.16 10.06 -11.71
CA ALA A 181 16.15 8.70 -11.18
C ALA A 181 15.50 8.60 -9.80
N ARG A 182 15.49 9.69 -9.01
CA ARG A 182 14.85 9.73 -7.69
C ARG A 182 13.34 9.58 -7.82
N PHE A 183 12.72 10.24 -8.82
CA PHE A 183 11.30 10.10 -9.09
C PHE A 183 10.94 8.68 -9.54
N ALA A 184 11.71 8.13 -10.47
CA ALA A 184 11.52 6.75 -10.94
C ALA A 184 11.64 5.72 -9.81
N LEU A 185 12.65 5.88 -8.94
CA LEU A 185 12.82 5.05 -7.75
C LEU A 185 11.66 5.20 -6.77
N ALA A 186 11.20 6.43 -6.52
CA ALA A 186 10.09 6.70 -5.62
C ALA A 186 8.79 6.02 -6.09
N ILE A 187 8.51 6.06 -7.40
CA ILE A 187 7.39 5.30 -8.00
C ILE A 187 7.57 3.79 -7.75
N ALA A 188 8.72 3.21 -8.11
CA ALA A 188 8.95 1.77 -7.94
C ALA A 188 8.87 1.32 -6.48
N MET A 189 9.36 2.13 -5.54
CA MET A 189 9.25 1.88 -4.11
C MET A 189 7.80 1.97 -3.63
N ALA A 190 7.02 2.90 -4.15
CA ALA A 190 5.61 3.04 -3.79
C ALA A 190 4.75 1.92 -4.38
N GLU A 191 5.08 1.40 -5.57
CA GLU A 191 4.31 0.38 -6.28
C GLU A 191 4.54 -1.04 -5.74
N SER A 192 5.78 -1.44 -5.56
CA SER A 192 6.13 -2.83 -5.22
C SER A 192 7.30 -2.97 -4.24
N ASN A 193 7.85 -1.85 -3.77
CA ASN A 193 9.15 -1.85 -3.07
C ASN A 193 10.23 -2.63 -3.85
N LEU A 194 10.28 -2.41 -5.17
CA LEU A 194 11.26 -2.99 -6.10
C LEU A 194 11.13 -4.51 -6.31
N ASP A 195 9.93 -5.08 -6.14
CA ASP A 195 9.68 -6.50 -6.40
C ASP A 195 9.29 -6.72 -7.87
N PRO A 196 10.13 -7.43 -8.68
CA PRO A 196 9.83 -7.70 -10.08
C PRO A 196 8.72 -8.75 -10.28
N SER A 197 8.39 -9.52 -9.26
CA SER A 197 7.37 -10.57 -9.31
C SER A 197 5.99 -10.11 -8.85
N ALA A 198 5.89 -8.86 -8.39
CA ALA A 198 4.68 -8.32 -7.80
C ALA A 198 3.49 -8.32 -8.78
N VAL A 199 2.33 -8.77 -8.30
CA VAL A 199 1.03 -8.74 -9.01
C VAL A 199 -0.01 -8.16 -8.08
N SER A 200 -0.78 -7.18 -8.54
CA SER A 200 -1.88 -6.62 -7.75
C SER A 200 -3.21 -7.32 -8.03
N PRO A 201 -4.23 -7.19 -7.16
CA PRO A 201 -5.60 -7.68 -7.43
C PRO A 201 -6.21 -7.12 -8.72
N ARG A 202 -5.74 -5.96 -9.19
CA ARG A 202 -6.15 -5.35 -10.47
C ARG A 202 -5.26 -5.76 -11.63
N ASN A 203 -4.47 -6.83 -11.48
CA ASN A 203 -3.53 -7.34 -12.47
C ASN A 203 -2.48 -6.32 -12.93
N ALA A 204 -2.09 -5.38 -12.06
CA ALA A 204 -0.89 -4.59 -12.30
C ALA A 204 0.34 -5.45 -11.99
N GLN A 205 1.39 -5.41 -12.84
CA GLN A 205 2.45 -6.40 -12.86
C GLN A 205 3.85 -5.78 -12.82
N GLY A 206 4.76 -6.46 -12.12
CA GLY A 206 6.18 -6.18 -12.09
C GLY A 206 6.57 -5.00 -11.19
N VAL A 207 7.83 -4.59 -11.27
CA VAL A 207 8.45 -3.55 -10.42
C VAL A 207 7.63 -2.26 -10.38
N MET A 208 7.13 -1.83 -11.54
CA MET A 208 6.45 -0.54 -11.72
C MET A 208 4.92 -0.69 -11.75
N GLN A 209 4.38 -1.89 -11.50
CA GLN A 209 2.95 -2.20 -11.42
C GLN A 209 2.16 -1.66 -12.63
N LEU A 210 2.56 -2.04 -13.84
CA LEU A 210 1.84 -1.67 -15.05
C LEU A 210 0.63 -2.57 -15.27
N ILE A 211 -0.56 -1.98 -15.44
CA ILE A 211 -1.76 -2.72 -15.85
C ILE A 211 -1.67 -3.12 -17.34
N PRO A 212 -2.36 -4.19 -17.80
CA PRO A 212 -2.26 -4.69 -19.17
C PRO A 212 -2.46 -3.63 -20.25
N ALA A 213 -3.44 -2.72 -20.10
CA ALA A 213 -3.67 -1.64 -21.06
C ALA A 213 -2.48 -0.67 -21.17
N THR A 214 -1.77 -0.40 -20.06
CA THR A 214 -0.57 0.42 -20.06
C THR A 214 0.62 -0.35 -20.65
N GLN A 215 0.71 -1.66 -20.39
CA GLN A 215 1.74 -2.52 -20.99
C GLN A 215 1.62 -2.52 -22.51
N GLU A 216 0.42 -2.73 -23.03
CA GLU A 216 0.14 -2.71 -24.47
C GLU A 216 0.51 -1.34 -25.08
N ARG A 217 0.04 -0.25 -24.47
CA ARG A 217 0.28 1.12 -24.95
C ARG A 217 1.76 1.49 -25.02
N PHE A 218 2.59 0.95 -24.12
CA PHE A 218 4.03 1.26 -24.04
C PHE A 218 4.94 0.10 -24.44
N GLY A 219 4.39 -0.94 -25.10
CA GLY A 219 5.14 -2.01 -25.72
C GLY A 219 5.82 -2.97 -24.74
N VAL A 220 5.22 -3.20 -23.56
CA VAL A 220 5.72 -4.15 -22.57
C VAL A 220 5.07 -5.52 -22.81
N THR A 221 5.85 -6.47 -23.32
CA THR A 221 5.39 -7.83 -23.63
C THR A 221 5.80 -8.86 -22.57
N ARG A 222 6.78 -8.52 -21.72
CA ARG A 222 7.26 -9.33 -20.60
C ARG A 222 7.25 -8.48 -19.32
N PRO A 223 6.09 -8.32 -18.67
CA PRO A 223 5.93 -7.40 -17.54
C PRO A 223 6.76 -7.76 -16.30
N PHE A 224 7.17 -9.01 -16.16
CA PHE A 224 8.05 -9.50 -15.08
C PHE A 224 9.54 -9.40 -15.41
N ASP A 225 9.90 -9.03 -16.65
CA ASP A 225 11.26 -8.64 -16.99
C ASP A 225 11.49 -7.21 -16.47
N PRO A 226 12.37 -7.01 -15.47
CA PRO A 226 12.52 -5.71 -14.84
C PRO A 226 12.91 -4.61 -15.84
N GLU A 227 13.73 -4.91 -16.83
CA GLU A 227 14.18 -3.92 -17.81
C GLU A 227 13.05 -3.47 -18.73
N GLN A 228 12.22 -4.40 -19.23
CA GLN A 228 11.07 -4.04 -20.05
C GLN A 228 10.01 -3.27 -19.23
N ASN A 229 9.72 -3.74 -18.03
CA ASN A 229 8.75 -3.11 -17.15
C ASN A 229 9.14 -1.67 -16.81
N ILE A 230 10.41 -1.45 -16.43
CA ILE A 230 10.96 -0.12 -16.15
C ILE A 230 10.92 0.77 -17.40
N LYS A 231 11.34 0.27 -18.57
CA LYS A 231 11.31 1.06 -19.82
C LYS A 231 9.90 1.53 -20.17
N GLY A 232 8.92 0.63 -20.11
CA GLY A 232 7.52 0.97 -20.37
C GLY A 232 6.97 2.00 -19.37
N ALA A 233 7.28 1.82 -18.09
CA ALA A 233 6.87 2.76 -17.06
C ALA A 233 7.50 4.15 -17.24
N LEU A 234 8.78 4.23 -17.56
CA LEU A 234 9.44 5.51 -17.81
C LEU A 234 8.91 6.20 -19.08
N ALA A 235 8.53 5.44 -20.10
CA ALA A 235 7.85 5.99 -21.27
C ALA A 235 6.48 6.58 -20.90
N TYR A 236 5.71 5.90 -20.03
CA TYR A 236 4.44 6.40 -19.51
C TYR A 236 4.63 7.65 -18.63
N ILE A 237 5.57 7.63 -17.69
CA ILE A 237 5.89 8.78 -16.83
C ILE A 237 6.28 9.99 -17.68
N ARG A 238 7.12 9.81 -18.72
CA ARG A 238 7.51 10.89 -19.62
C ARG A 238 6.33 11.45 -20.42
N TRP A 239 5.39 10.59 -20.82
CA TRP A 239 4.15 11.04 -21.45
C TRP A 239 3.30 11.85 -20.47
N LEU A 240 3.16 11.40 -19.21
CA LEU A 240 2.47 12.14 -18.16
C LEU A 240 3.15 13.48 -17.82
N GLU A 241 4.49 13.50 -17.76
CA GLU A 241 5.29 14.73 -17.54
C GLU A 241 4.95 15.81 -18.58
N LYS A 242 4.89 15.42 -19.85
CA LYS A 242 4.49 16.33 -20.92
C LYS A 242 3.05 16.80 -20.78
N ARG A 243 2.13 15.86 -20.45
CA ARG A 243 0.71 16.16 -20.30
C ARG A 243 0.44 17.15 -19.18
N PHE A 244 1.11 17.02 -18.06
CA PHE A 244 0.93 17.84 -16.86
C PHE A 244 2.00 18.91 -16.67
N ALA A 245 2.65 19.33 -17.77
CA ALA A 245 3.60 20.43 -17.81
C ALA A 245 4.70 20.34 -16.71
N GLY A 246 5.17 19.13 -16.39
CA GLY A 246 6.22 18.89 -15.41
C GLY A 246 5.79 19.05 -13.95
N ASP A 247 4.49 19.10 -13.65
CA ASP A 247 4.04 18.99 -12.25
C ASP A 247 4.10 17.55 -11.77
N TRP A 248 5.15 17.23 -11.01
CA TRP A 248 5.42 15.88 -10.51
C TRP A 248 4.34 15.33 -9.60
N ARG A 249 3.57 16.18 -8.91
CA ARG A 249 2.44 15.75 -8.08
C ARG A 249 1.30 15.26 -8.96
N LEU A 250 1.01 15.95 -10.06
CA LEU A 250 0.00 15.53 -11.03
C LEU A 250 0.45 14.29 -11.81
N VAL A 251 1.75 14.18 -12.11
CA VAL A 251 2.33 12.97 -12.72
C VAL A 251 2.15 11.76 -11.79
N ALA A 252 2.48 11.89 -10.49
CA ALA A 252 2.27 10.82 -9.53
C ALA A 252 0.79 10.47 -9.35
N ALA A 253 -0.09 11.48 -9.27
CA ALA A 253 -1.53 11.27 -9.18
C ALA A 253 -2.08 10.51 -10.39
N ALA A 254 -1.65 10.89 -11.59
CA ALA A 254 -2.07 10.25 -12.83
C ALA A 254 -1.51 8.83 -12.98
N TYR A 255 -0.31 8.59 -12.52
CA TYR A 255 0.27 7.24 -12.50
C TYR A 255 -0.58 6.28 -11.65
N ASN A 256 -1.04 6.74 -10.48
CA ASN A 256 -1.86 5.94 -9.57
C ASN A 256 -3.33 5.83 -9.98
N ALA A 257 -3.99 6.98 -10.26
CA ALA A 257 -5.44 7.05 -10.50
C ALA A 257 -5.83 7.06 -11.98
N GLY A 258 -4.86 7.14 -12.88
CA GLY A 258 -5.05 7.38 -14.30
C GLY A 258 -5.19 8.86 -14.65
N GLU A 259 -4.68 9.25 -15.81
CA GLU A 259 -4.70 10.62 -16.31
C GLU A 259 -6.12 11.21 -16.43
N GLY A 260 -7.09 10.38 -16.78
CA GLY A 260 -8.48 10.81 -16.89
C GLY A 260 -9.11 11.23 -15.56
N ALA A 261 -8.64 10.67 -14.43
CA ALA A 261 -9.10 11.11 -13.13
C ALA A 261 -8.53 12.50 -12.79
N VAL A 262 -7.25 12.73 -13.07
CA VAL A 262 -6.60 14.03 -12.84
C VAL A 262 -7.24 15.12 -13.71
N ASP A 263 -7.58 14.81 -14.96
CA ASP A 263 -8.26 15.76 -15.87
C ASP A 263 -9.65 16.11 -15.36
N ARG A 264 -10.47 15.12 -14.96
CA ARG A 264 -11.82 15.36 -14.43
C ARG A 264 -11.86 16.23 -13.18
N HIS A 265 -10.84 16.08 -12.34
CA HIS A 265 -10.74 16.85 -11.09
C HIS A 265 -9.90 18.12 -11.23
N ASN A 266 -9.36 18.39 -12.42
CA ASN A 266 -8.45 19.50 -12.68
C ASN A 266 -7.33 19.61 -11.62
N GLY A 267 -6.79 18.46 -11.20
CA GLY A 267 -5.82 18.36 -10.11
C GLY A 267 -5.74 16.96 -9.52
N ILE A 268 -5.14 16.85 -8.35
CA ILE A 268 -5.08 15.58 -7.61
C ILE A 268 -6.51 15.17 -7.20
N PRO A 269 -6.99 13.98 -7.64
CA PRO A 269 -8.32 13.52 -7.28
C PRO A 269 -8.50 13.40 -5.75
N PRO A 270 -9.72 13.64 -5.21
CA PRO A 270 -10.00 13.53 -3.78
C PRO A 270 -10.12 12.06 -3.31
N TYR A 271 -9.32 11.17 -3.88
CA TYR A 271 -9.23 9.78 -3.48
C TYR A 271 -8.14 9.63 -2.42
N ALA A 272 -8.48 9.11 -1.24
CA ALA A 272 -7.54 8.97 -0.13
C ALA A 272 -6.27 8.20 -0.54
N GLU A 273 -6.42 7.09 -1.28
CA GLU A 273 -5.31 6.31 -1.83
C GLU A 273 -4.39 7.17 -2.69
N THR A 274 -4.95 7.94 -3.65
CA THR A 274 -4.15 8.75 -4.57
C THR A 274 -3.44 9.90 -3.86
N GLN A 275 -4.12 10.57 -2.94
CA GLN A 275 -3.51 11.64 -2.15
C GLN A 275 -2.33 11.13 -1.32
N GLN A 276 -2.47 9.97 -0.68
CA GLN A 276 -1.40 9.36 0.08
C GLN A 276 -0.26 8.86 -0.82
N TYR A 277 -0.59 8.28 -1.97
CA TYR A 277 0.39 7.87 -2.96
C TYR A 277 1.25 9.06 -3.43
N VAL A 278 0.63 10.18 -3.81
CA VAL A 278 1.35 11.40 -4.19
C VAL A 278 2.28 11.85 -3.06
N ARG A 279 1.78 11.91 -1.83
CA ARG A 279 2.59 12.28 -0.67
C ARG A 279 3.82 11.38 -0.54
N ARG A 280 3.64 10.06 -0.59
CA ARG A 280 4.71 9.07 -0.46
C ARG A 280 5.76 9.20 -1.57
N VAL A 281 5.32 9.37 -2.83
CA VAL A 281 6.23 9.57 -3.97
C VAL A 281 7.03 10.86 -3.83
N MET A 282 6.39 11.97 -3.45
CA MET A 282 7.09 13.25 -3.22
C MET A 282 8.10 13.13 -2.08
N GLN A 283 7.75 12.46 -1.00
CA GLN A 283 8.62 12.19 0.13
C GLN A 283 9.87 11.41 -0.26
N PHE A 284 9.71 10.29 -0.96
CA PHE A 284 10.83 9.45 -1.38
C PHE A 284 11.70 10.11 -2.45
N SER A 285 11.11 10.88 -3.35
CA SER A 285 11.88 11.58 -4.39
C SER A 285 12.58 12.83 -3.90
N GLY A 286 12.16 13.40 -2.76
CA GLY A 286 12.63 14.70 -2.28
C GLY A 286 12.26 15.86 -3.21
N MET A 287 11.20 15.69 -4.03
CA MET A 287 10.78 16.71 -4.99
C MET A 287 9.67 17.61 -4.43
N SER A 288 9.73 18.90 -4.74
CA SER A 288 8.80 19.92 -4.25
C SER A 288 7.73 20.34 -5.27
N GLY A 289 7.25 19.44 -6.11
CA GLY A 289 6.18 19.72 -7.06
C GLY A 289 6.67 20.05 -8.48
N LYS A 290 6.62 21.30 -8.95
CA LYS A 290 7.00 21.63 -10.33
C LYS A 290 8.49 21.49 -10.60
N LYS A 291 8.83 20.95 -11.78
CA LYS A 291 10.19 20.98 -12.30
C LYS A 291 10.62 22.44 -12.41
N PRO A 292 11.83 22.82 -11.90
CA PRO A 292 12.33 24.16 -12.16
C PRO A 292 12.35 24.42 -13.67
N ALA A 293 11.87 25.57 -14.10
CA ALA A 293 11.92 25.98 -15.50
C ALA A 293 13.38 25.87 -15.97
N THR A 294 13.65 25.02 -16.94
CA THR A 294 14.97 24.97 -17.56
C THR A 294 15.15 26.31 -18.29
N THR A 295 15.94 27.21 -17.69
CA THR A 295 16.39 28.41 -18.39
C THR A 295 17.18 27.92 -19.60
N LEU A 296 16.59 28.01 -20.77
CA LEU A 296 17.31 27.81 -22.02
C LEU A 296 18.34 28.96 -22.10
N MET A 297 19.62 28.65 -21.83
CA MET A 297 20.74 29.47 -22.22
C MET A 297 21.08 29.19 -23.66
#